data_ee72a2564bb9ce6936a6ded83e70aeed
#
_entry.id   ee72a2564bb9ce6936a6ded83e70aeed
#
_cell.length_a   1.000
_cell.length_b   1.000
_cell.length_c   1.000
_cell.angle_alpha   90.00
_cell.angle_beta   90.00
_cell.angle_gamma   90.00
#
_symmetry.space_group_name_H-M   'P 1'
#
loop_
_entity.id
_entity.type
_entity.pdbx_description
1 polymer ?
#
loop_
_entity_poly.entity_id
_entity_poly.type
_entity_poly.pdbx_seq_one_letter_code
_entity_poly.pdbx_strand_id
1 'polypeptide(L)'
;MLPIIFALVPLILGVVWKVSKISFSSLKSIGLTTIVVLGMLLVFTIEIDPSINFLAFAVLLSSFCVMFCQEDTEQATEICSSDLIVLGLGLGTLLSQGFISRLFLCGVLGYAAFSLIREKRQSFRTTLILSHFIIAIILSLSSSLGGETLQMFAGLLLALTFLPLVPFHLPFVGIVEGAKGTLSSFWIVVWLAIGLGELNTIYSSLSAEMLWVISLLALVSAFYASLAALGQKQSNLFIASATVAYLSLVWGLLNVFPRFPEWGIAFGIAVAFVLGGICLLFSFIRQRYGWQTIGKLPGLGDPMPRFGTSMVFLVSFALFLPTFPAVSGLGLMPTVDVKDIKFIITFLMFIPVWLGGGWFLLQMLHQTAFGTARSGVPYTDLRVTEYVAITVLLLGATYSGILY
;
A
#
# COMPACT_ATOMS: atom_id res chain seq x y z
N MET A 1 1.79 26.31 8.05
CA MET A 1 1.08 25.91 9.30
C MET A 1 0.01 24.85 9.04
N LEU A 2 -0.82 25.02 8.02
CA LEU A 2 -1.92 24.09 7.71
C LEU A 2 -1.47 22.61 7.58
N PRO A 3 -0.40 22.25 6.83
CA PRO A 3 0.07 20.86 6.72
C PRO A 3 0.37 20.18 8.06
N ILE A 4 0.91 20.94 9.02
CA ILE A 4 1.23 20.41 10.35
C ILE A 4 -0.04 20.09 11.14
N ILE A 5 -1.11 20.86 10.97
CA ILE A 5 -2.42 20.58 11.59
C ILE A 5 -2.99 19.27 11.06
N PHE A 6 -2.91 19.03 9.74
CA PHE A 6 -3.34 17.77 9.12
C PHE A 6 -2.64 16.55 9.72
N ALA A 7 -1.37 16.69 10.08
CA ALA A 7 -0.59 15.63 10.70
C ALA A 7 -0.90 15.48 12.20
N LEU A 8 -0.90 16.59 12.94
CA LEU A 8 -0.98 16.57 14.39
C LEU A 8 -2.38 16.19 14.92
N VAL A 9 -3.46 16.59 14.25
CA VAL A 9 -4.81 16.30 14.74
C VAL A 9 -5.07 14.80 14.85
N PRO A 10 -4.93 13.97 13.78
CA PRO A 10 -5.14 12.53 13.90
C PRO A 10 -4.08 11.87 14.79
N LEU A 11 -2.83 12.34 14.76
CA LEU A 11 -1.76 11.82 15.61
C LEU A 11 -2.09 11.98 17.11
N ILE A 12 -2.45 13.19 17.54
CA ILE A 12 -2.80 13.48 18.93
C ILE A 12 -4.04 12.68 19.34
N LEU A 13 -5.08 12.64 18.49
CA LEU A 13 -6.27 11.84 18.74
C LEU A 13 -5.90 10.37 18.96
N GLY A 14 -5.10 9.77 18.08
CA GLY A 14 -4.69 8.37 18.19
C GLY A 14 -3.89 8.09 19.46
N VAL A 15 -2.97 8.99 19.86
CA VAL A 15 -2.17 8.86 21.08
C VAL A 15 -3.04 9.03 22.32
N VAL A 16 -3.88 10.06 22.37
CA VAL A 16 -4.81 10.30 23.50
C VAL A 16 -5.72 9.09 23.69
N TRP A 17 -6.25 8.51 22.63
CA TRP A 17 -7.09 7.31 22.74
C TRP A 17 -6.36 6.08 23.22
N LYS A 18 -5.12 5.92 22.84
CA LYS A 18 -4.30 4.80 23.32
C LYS A 18 -4.05 4.83 24.83
N VAL A 19 -4.10 6.03 25.41
CA VAL A 19 -3.86 6.26 26.84
C VAL A 19 -5.18 6.37 27.63
N SER A 20 -6.23 6.93 27.00
CA SER A 20 -7.53 7.14 27.63
C SER A 20 -8.45 5.92 27.49
N LYS A 21 -9.26 5.64 28.51
CA LYS A 21 -10.27 4.57 28.50
C LYS A 21 -11.60 5.03 27.87
N ILE A 22 -11.56 5.69 26.72
CA ILE A 22 -12.76 6.18 26.03
C ILE A 22 -13.43 5.02 25.27
N SER A 23 -14.76 5.06 25.17
CA SER A 23 -15.53 4.02 24.47
C SER A 23 -15.19 3.93 22.98
N PHE A 24 -15.20 2.73 22.44
CA PHE A 24 -14.94 2.48 21.02
C PHE A 24 -15.87 3.26 20.09
N SER A 25 -17.18 3.36 20.41
CA SER A 25 -18.16 4.08 19.60
C SER A 25 -17.84 5.57 19.48
N SER A 26 -17.39 6.21 20.58
CA SER A 26 -16.96 7.60 20.56
C SER A 26 -15.68 7.80 19.75
N LEU A 27 -14.69 6.90 19.89
CA LEU A 27 -13.46 6.89 19.11
C LEU A 27 -13.77 6.82 17.62
N LYS A 28 -14.59 5.84 17.22
CA LYS A 28 -14.96 5.63 15.82
C LYS A 28 -15.66 6.85 15.24
N SER A 29 -16.64 7.42 15.95
CA SER A 29 -17.37 8.60 15.47
C SER A 29 -16.48 9.82 15.31
N ILE A 30 -15.66 10.14 16.32
CA ILE A 30 -14.76 11.31 16.29
C ILE A 30 -13.67 11.09 15.22
N GLY A 31 -13.10 9.88 15.13
CA GLY A 31 -12.10 9.53 14.13
C GLY A 31 -12.64 9.70 12.71
N LEU A 32 -13.81 9.12 12.40
CA LEU A 32 -14.47 9.28 11.09
C LEU A 32 -14.77 10.74 10.77
N THR A 33 -15.31 11.49 11.73
CA THR A 33 -15.58 12.92 11.55
C THR A 33 -14.28 13.68 11.25
N THR A 34 -13.21 13.39 11.98
CA THR A 34 -11.90 14.00 11.75
C THR A 34 -11.39 13.71 10.34
N ILE A 35 -11.44 12.46 9.87
CA ILE A 35 -10.99 12.07 8.53
C ILE A 35 -11.79 12.80 7.45
N VAL A 36 -13.12 12.86 7.59
CA VAL A 36 -14.00 13.56 6.64
C VAL A 36 -13.69 15.06 6.61
N VAL A 37 -13.55 15.70 7.77
CA VAL A 37 -13.21 17.14 7.86
C VAL A 37 -11.84 17.42 7.23
N LEU A 38 -10.85 16.59 7.51
CA LEU A 38 -9.52 16.71 6.89
C LEU A 38 -9.60 16.53 5.37
N GLY A 39 -10.39 15.56 4.88
CA GLY A 39 -10.60 15.35 3.45
C GLY A 39 -11.25 16.56 2.78
N MET A 40 -12.28 17.16 3.38
CA MET A 40 -12.89 18.39 2.89
C MET A 40 -11.89 19.56 2.88
N LEU A 41 -11.17 19.75 3.97
CA LEU A 41 -10.16 20.81 4.05
C LEU A 41 -9.06 20.63 3.00
N LEU A 42 -8.63 19.40 2.73
CA LEU A 42 -7.62 19.09 1.71
C LEU A 42 -8.08 19.58 0.33
N VAL A 43 -9.33 19.33 -0.02
CA VAL A 43 -9.90 19.74 -1.33
C VAL A 43 -10.04 21.27 -1.45
N PHE A 44 -10.40 21.97 -0.37
CA PHE A 44 -10.80 23.39 -0.45
C PHE A 44 -9.69 24.39 -0.09
N THR A 45 -8.64 23.97 0.62
CA THR A 45 -7.73 24.95 1.25
C THR A 45 -6.26 24.83 0.86
N ILE A 46 -5.84 23.76 0.21
CA ILE A 46 -4.42 23.51 0.01
C ILE A 46 -4.02 23.68 -1.45
N GLU A 47 -3.31 24.78 -1.74
CA GLU A 47 -2.55 24.97 -2.97
C GLU A 47 -1.22 24.17 -2.89
N ILE A 48 -1.32 22.84 -2.94
CA ILE A 48 -0.16 21.92 -3.00
C ILE A 48 -0.13 21.27 -4.39
N ASP A 49 0.99 20.71 -4.75
CA ASP A 49 1.13 19.87 -5.95
C ASP A 49 -0.06 18.88 -6.04
N PRO A 50 -0.82 18.87 -7.15
CA PRO A 50 -1.95 17.97 -7.34
C PRO A 50 -1.62 16.51 -7.05
N SER A 51 -0.39 16.08 -7.37
CA SER A 51 0.11 14.73 -7.11
C SER A 51 0.16 14.41 -5.61
N ILE A 52 0.68 15.34 -4.81
CA ILE A 52 0.76 15.18 -3.34
C ILE A 52 -0.63 15.21 -2.72
N ASN A 53 -1.51 16.10 -3.20
CA ASN A 53 -2.90 16.15 -2.75
C ASN A 53 -3.63 14.84 -3.02
N PHE A 54 -3.41 14.24 -4.19
CA PHE A 54 -3.99 12.95 -4.54
C PHE A 54 -3.48 11.82 -3.62
N LEU A 55 -2.18 11.78 -3.33
CA LEU A 55 -1.60 10.82 -2.39
C LEU A 55 -2.18 10.97 -0.97
N ALA A 56 -2.28 12.21 -0.48
CA ALA A 56 -2.87 12.50 0.84
C ALA A 56 -4.35 12.10 0.89
N PHE A 57 -5.11 12.38 -0.18
CA PHE A 57 -6.50 11.96 -0.29
C PHE A 57 -6.64 10.43 -0.30
N ALA A 58 -5.77 9.71 -0.99
CA ALA A 58 -5.77 8.25 -1.02
C ALA A 58 -5.52 7.65 0.38
N VAL A 59 -4.61 8.24 1.15
CA VAL A 59 -4.34 7.84 2.54
C VAL A 59 -5.56 8.10 3.44
N LEU A 60 -6.20 9.27 3.32
CA LEU A 60 -7.44 9.59 4.05
C LEU A 60 -8.58 8.64 3.71
N LEU A 61 -8.79 8.35 2.43
CA LEU A 61 -9.83 7.43 1.96
C LEU A 61 -9.62 6.02 2.50
N SER A 62 -8.39 5.52 2.51
CA SER A 62 -8.07 4.20 3.04
C SER A 62 -8.28 4.14 4.56
N SER A 63 -7.85 5.16 5.31
CA SER A 63 -8.11 5.26 6.74
C SER A 63 -9.61 5.29 7.04
N PHE A 64 -10.37 6.08 6.27
CA PHE A 64 -11.83 6.08 6.36
C PHE A 64 -12.41 4.68 6.19
N CYS A 65 -12.03 3.94 5.15
CA CYS A 65 -12.54 2.59 4.88
C CYS A 65 -12.23 1.62 6.03
N VAL A 66 -10.97 1.64 6.52
CA VAL A 66 -10.53 0.77 7.61
C VAL A 66 -11.29 1.07 8.90
N MET A 67 -11.45 2.35 9.25
CA MET A 67 -12.17 2.75 10.46
C MET A 67 -13.68 2.53 10.33
N PHE A 68 -14.26 2.77 9.15
CA PHE A 68 -15.70 2.60 8.90
C PHE A 68 -16.15 1.15 9.04
N CYS A 69 -15.36 0.19 8.55
CA CYS A 69 -15.70 -1.24 8.63
C CYS A 69 -15.34 -1.89 9.97
N GLN A 70 -14.59 -1.20 10.86
CA GLN A 70 -14.18 -1.77 12.14
C GLN A 70 -15.36 -1.97 13.09
N GLU A 71 -15.40 -3.13 13.75
CA GLU A 71 -16.40 -3.50 14.73
C GLU A 71 -15.89 -3.35 16.14
N ASP A 72 -16.83 -3.33 17.09
CA ASP A 72 -16.52 -3.33 18.52
C ASP A 72 -16.01 -4.71 18.95
N THR A 73 -14.73 -4.87 18.91
CA THR A 73 -13.98 -6.05 19.36
C THR A 73 -12.92 -5.62 20.36
N GLU A 74 -12.39 -6.55 21.14
CA GLU A 74 -11.32 -6.25 22.12
C GLU A 74 -10.11 -5.52 21.49
N GLN A 75 -9.84 -5.76 20.21
CA GLN A 75 -8.73 -5.15 19.47
C GLN A 75 -9.12 -3.87 18.70
N ALA A 76 -10.41 -3.55 18.62
CA ALA A 76 -10.91 -2.47 17.78
C ALA A 76 -10.33 -1.10 18.16
N THR A 77 -10.30 -0.80 19.46
CA THR A 77 -9.73 0.46 19.98
C THR A 77 -8.23 0.59 19.63
N GLU A 78 -7.48 -0.51 19.74
CA GLU A 78 -6.07 -0.54 19.37
C GLU A 78 -5.87 -0.34 17.86
N ILE A 79 -6.69 -0.97 17.01
CA ILE A 79 -6.65 -0.82 15.56
C ILE A 79 -6.97 0.62 15.16
N CYS A 80 -8.08 1.19 15.65
CA CYS A 80 -8.48 2.56 15.32
C CYS A 80 -7.49 3.61 15.84
N SER A 81 -6.94 3.45 17.06
CA SER A 81 -5.92 4.37 17.56
C SER A 81 -4.63 4.29 16.74
N SER A 82 -4.23 3.08 16.33
CA SER A 82 -3.07 2.87 15.47
C SER A 82 -3.28 3.44 14.07
N ASP A 83 -4.48 3.29 13.51
CA ASP A 83 -4.88 3.87 12.22
C ASP A 83 -4.71 5.41 12.24
N LEU A 84 -5.23 6.10 13.28
CA LEU A 84 -5.08 7.55 13.42
C LEU A 84 -3.62 7.99 13.60
N ILE A 85 -2.81 7.23 14.36
CA ILE A 85 -1.38 7.54 14.52
C ILE A 85 -0.67 7.44 13.18
N VAL A 86 -0.87 6.35 12.44
CA VAL A 86 -0.25 6.12 11.14
C VAL A 86 -0.76 7.13 10.10
N LEU A 87 -2.05 7.48 10.15
CA LEU A 87 -2.64 8.53 9.33
C LEU A 87 -1.93 9.87 9.56
N GLY A 88 -1.79 10.30 10.80
CA GLY A 88 -1.14 11.57 11.13
C GLY A 88 0.32 11.61 10.70
N LEU A 89 1.06 10.53 10.95
CA LEU A 89 2.46 10.40 10.52
C LEU A 89 2.58 10.39 8.99
N GLY A 90 1.72 9.65 8.30
CA GLY A 90 1.70 9.57 6.84
C GLY A 90 1.36 10.91 6.18
N LEU A 91 0.30 11.59 6.64
CA LEU A 91 -0.06 12.93 6.17
C LEU A 91 1.04 13.95 6.47
N GLY A 92 1.67 13.87 7.64
CA GLY A 92 2.80 14.73 8.01
C GLY A 92 3.98 14.54 7.05
N THR A 93 4.27 13.32 6.64
CA THR A 93 5.32 13.02 5.67
C THR A 93 5.00 13.60 4.29
N LEU A 94 3.76 13.43 3.82
CA LEU A 94 3.34 13.85 2.47
C LEU A 94 3.15 15.37 2.34
N LEU A 95 2.51 15.99 3.33
CA LEU A 95 2.09 17.39 3.24
C LEU A 95 3.12 18.39 3.78
N SER A 96 4.06 17.95 4.63
CA SER A 96 5.12 18.81 5.16
C SER A 96 6.30 18.87 4.19
N GLN A 97 7.19 19.86 4.37
CA GLN A 97 8.37 20.01 3.55
C GLN A 97 9.65 20.00 4.40
N GLY A 98 10.78 19.72 3.75
CA GLY A 98 12.11 19.79 4.34
C GLY A 98 12.27 18.88 5.57
N PHE A 99 12.92 19.40 6.61
CA PHE A 99 13.23 18.63 7.83
C PHE A 99 11.99 18.09 8.56
N ILE A 100 10.89 18.83 8.55
CA ILE A 100 9.64 18.42 9.22
C ILE A 100 9.08 17.15 8.57
N SER A 101 9.04 17.07 7.24
CA SER A 101 8.63 15.86 6.51
C SER A 101 9.50 14.65 6.92
N ARG A 102 10.82 14.85 7.04
CA ARG A 102 11.76 13.80 7.46
C ARG A 102 11.54 13.33 8.90
N LEU A 103 11.16 14.22 9.80
CA LEU A 103 10.78 13.83 11.16
C LEU A 103 9.52 12.97 11.20
N PHE A 104 8.49 13.32 10.42
CA PHE A 104 7.30 12.48 10.30
C PHE A 104 7.62 11.12 9.66
N LEU A 105 8.48 11.08 8.65
CA LEU A 105 8.96 9.84 8.02
C LEU A 105 9.69 8.94 9.04
N CYS A 106 10.57 9.52 9.86
CA CYS A 106 11.19 8.80 10.99
C CYS A 106 10.13 8.28 11.98
N GLY A 107 9.07 9.05 12.20
CA GLY A 107 7.93 8.63 13.01
C GLY A 107 7.21 7.41 12.43
N VAL A 108 6.94 7.39 11.11
CA VAL A 108 6.36 6.22 10.41
C VAL A 108 7.23 4.99 10.60
N LEU A 109 8.53 5.10 10.30
CA LEU A 109 9.50 3.99 10.43
C LEU A 109 9.64 3.51 11.88
N GLY A 110 9.70 4.44 12.83
CA GLY A 110 9.78 4.14 14.26
C GLY A 110 8.52 3.44 14.78
N TYR A 111 7.34 3.90 14.36
CA TYR A 111 6.08 3.26 14.72
C TYR A 111 5.93 1.87 14.09
N ALA A 112 6.35 1.70 12.85
CA ALA A 112 6.41 0.41 12.18
C ALA A 112 7.34 -0.57 12.90
N ALA A 113 8.56 -0.14 13.26
CA ALA A 113 9.51 -0.95 14.04
C ALA A 113 8.94 -1.32 15.42
N PHE A 114 8.32 -0.36 16.13
CA PHE A 114 7.68 -0.60 17.42
C PHE A 114 6.55 -1.64 17.32
N SER A 115 5.72 -1.58 16.28
CA SER A 115 4.63 -2.54 16.08
C SER A 115 5.14 -3.97 15.89
N LEU A 116 6.24 -4.15 15.14
CA LEU A 116 6.89 -5.45 14.93
C LEU A 116 7.53 -6.03 16.20
N ILE A 117 8.20 -5.18 16.99
CA ILE A 117 8.82 -5.60 18.26
C ILE A 117 7.75 -6.07 19.26
N ARG A 118 6.63 -5.37 19.32
CA ARG A 118 5.53 -5.68 20.24
C ARG A 118 4.91 -7.06 19.98
N GLU A 119 4.92 -7.55 18.74
CA GLU A 119 4.39 -8.86 18.40
C GLU A 119 5.29 -10.06 18.81
N LYS A 120 6.39 -9.79 19.50
CA LYS A 120 7.33 -10.78 20.07
C LYS A 120 7.84 -11.86 19.08
N ARG A 121 7.81 -11.60 17.81
CA ARG A 121 8.39 -12.49 16.80
C ARG A 121 9.90 -12.27 16.69
N GLN A 122 10.65 -12.71 17.70
CA GLN A 122 12.12 -12.73 17.62
C GLN A 122 12.56 -13.83 16.65
N SER A 123 12.90 -13.44 15.45
CA SER A 123 13.52 -14.32 14.45
C SER A 123 14.66 -13.54 13.76
N PHE A 124 15.57 -14.25 13.12
CA PHE A 124 16.62 -13.62 12.28
C PHE A 124 16.03 -12.64 11.27
N ARG A 125 14.88 -12.99 10.68
CA ARG A 125 14.15 -12.13 9.74
C ARG A 125 13.71 -10.82 10.41
N THR A 126 13.20 -10.85 11.63
CA THR A 126 12.80 -9.65 12.37
C THR A 126 13.99 -8.73 12.63
N THR A 127 15.14 -9.29 13.01
CA THR A 127 16.38 -8.50 13.21
C THR A 127 16.83 -7.83 11.92
N LEU A 128 16.75 -8.53 10.79
CA LEU A 128 17.08 -7.97 9.47
C LEU A 128 16.13 -6.82 9.09
N ILE A 129 14.83 -6.98 9.32
CA ILE A 129 13.84 -5.92 9.07
C ILE A 129 14.11 -4.70 9.96
N LEU A 130 14.40 -4.90 11.24
CA LEU A 130 14.71 -3.82 12.17
C LEU A 130 16.00 -3.07 11.76
N SER A 131 17.02 -3.77 11.26
CA SER A 131 18.23 -3.12 10.74
C SER A 131 17.92 -2.23 9.53
N HIS A 132 17.02 -2.66 8.64
CA HIS A 132 16.55 -1.82 7.52
C HIS A 132 15.83 -0.56 7.99
N PHE A 133 14.99 -0.65 9.03
CA PHE A 133 14.34 0.53 9.60
C PHE A 133 15.35 1.52 10.18
N ILE A 134 16.35 1.04 10.89
CA ILE A 134 17.42 1.90 11.43
C ILE A 134 18.16 2.60 10.30
N ILE A 135 18.55 1.87 9.26
CA ILE A 135 19.21 2.44 8.07
C ILE A 135 18.30 3.48 7.40
N ALA A 136 17.01 3.19 7.21
CA ALA A 136 16.06 4.11 6.60
C ALA A 136 15.87 5.39 7.42
N ILE A 137 15.86 5.31 8.76
CA ILE A 137 15.82 6.47 9.65
C ILE A 137 17.10 7.32 9.49
N ILE A 138 18.28 6.70 9.47
CA ILE A 138 19.54 7.40 9.26
C ILE A 138 19.55 8.09 7.89
N LEU A 139 19.12 7.40 6.83
CA LEU A 139 19.00 7.98 5.49
C LEU A 139 18.02 9.14 5.44
N SER A 140 16.87 9.03 6.11
CA SER A 140 15.89 10.10 6.17
C SER A 140 16.46 11.36 6.81
N LEU A 141 17.20 11.24 7.91
CA LEU A 141 17.83 12.39 8.58
C LEU A 141 19.01 12.93 7.76
N SER A 142 19.85 12.07 7.19
CA SER A 142 20.98 12.49 6.37
C SER A 142 20.56 13.20 5.09
N SER A 143 19.44 12.83 4.50
CA SER A 143 18.89 13.51 3.33
C SER A 143 18.51 14.97 3.57
N SER A 144 18.21 15.36 4.82
CA SER A 144 17.88 16.75 5.16
C SER A 144 19.09 17.60 5.53
N LEU A 145 20.22 16.96 5.87
CA LEU A 145 21.45 17.64 6.36
C LEU A 145 22.57 17.65 5.34
N GLY A 146 22.48 16.83 4.30
CA GLY A 146 23.53 16.63 3.31
C GLY A 146 23.40 17.51 2.08
N GLY A 147 24.45 17.53 1.23
CA GLY A 147 24.42 18.16 -0.09
C GLY A 147 23.54 17.39 -1.09
N GLU A 148 23.29 17.98 -2.26
CA GLU A 148 22.38 17.48 -3.30
C GLU A 148 22.60 16.01 -3.68
N THR A 149 23.86 15.59 -3.82
CA THR A 149 24.19 14.20 -4.15
C THR A 149 23.75 13.22 -3.06
N LEU A 150 23.97 13.56 -1.78
CA LEU A 150 23.54 12.72 -0.67
C LEU A 150 22.02 12.69 -0.54
N GLN A 151 21.36 13.83 -0.79
CA GLN A 151 19.87 13.90 -0.81
C GLN A 151 19.30 12.98 -1.88
N MET A 152 19.86 12.99 -3.09
CA MET A 152 19.42 12.13 -4.20
C MET A 152 19.59 10.64 -3.85
N PHE A 153 20.79 10.22 -3.39
CA PHE A 153 21.01 8.80 -3.03
C PHE A 153 20.17 8.34 -1.86
N ALA A 154 20.05 9.14 -0.81
CA ALA A 154 19.24 8.82 0.33
C ALA A 154 17.74 8.76 -0.05
N GLY A 155 17.26 9.71 -0.87
CA GLY A 155 15.91 9.70 -1.41
C GLY A 155 15.62 8.47 -2.26
N LEU A 156 16.58 8.05 -3.11
CA LEU A 156 16.44 6.83 -3.92
C LEU A 156 16.33 5.57 -3.05
N LEU A 157 17.18 5.42 -2.05
CA LEU A 157 17.12 4.27 -1.15
C LEU A 157 15.84 4.26 -0.30
N LEU A 158 15.35 5.43 0.11
CA LEU A 158 14.05 5.55 0.77
C LEU A 158 12.90 5.18 -0.19
N ALA A 159 12.92 5.69 -1.41
CA ALA A 159 11.93 5.35 -2.42
C ALA A 159 11.93 3.83 -2.71
N LEU A 160 13.09 3.16 -2.83
CA LEU A 160 13.23 1.71 -2.99
C LEU A 160 12.70 0.92 -1.77
N THR A 161 12.74 1.52 -0.58
CA THR A 161 12.19 0.89 0.64
C THR A 161 10.67 1.02 0.69
N PHE A 162 10.12 2.18 0.36
CA PHE A 162 8.68 2.46 0.42
C PHE A 162 7.92 2.03 -0.85
N LEU A 163 8.54 2.04 -2.02
CA LEU A 163 8.09 1.33 -3.21
C LEU A 163 8.92 0.05 -3.33
N PRO A 164 8.51 -1.02 -2.63
CA PRO A 164 9.39 -2.12 -2.32
C PRO A 164 9.89 -2.83 -3.59
N LEU A 165 11.20 -2.83 -3.75
CA LEU A 165 11.92 -3.55 -4.78
C LEU A 165 12.90 -4.52 -4.11
N VAL A 166 13.10 -5.70 -4.66
CA VAL A 166 14.10 -6.66 -4.13
C VAL A 166 15.51 -6.08 -4.33
N PRO A 167 16.36 -6.03 -3.30
CA PRO A 167 16.23 -6.66 -1.96
C PRO A 167 15.58 -5.80 -0.86
N PHE A 168 15.17 -4.56 -1.13
CA PHE A 168 14.68 -3.58 -0.15
C PHE A 168 13.22 -3.82 0.31
N HIS A 169 12.57 -4.89 -0.14
CA HIS A 169 11.15 -5.19 0.11
C HIS A 169 10.85 -5.71 1.53
N LEU A 170 11.84 -6.14 2.28
CA LEU A 170 11.64 -6.81 3.58
C LEU A 170 10.88 -5.98 4.63
N PRO A 171 11.13 -4.66 4.79
CA PRO A 171 10.36 -3.83 5.72
C PRO A 171 8.87 -3.83 5.40
N PHE A 172 8.51 -3.65 4.14
CA PHE A 172 7.13 -3.68 3.68
C PHE A 172 6.44 -5.01 3.97
N VAL A 173 7.08 -6.12 3.57
CA VAL A 173 6.55 -7.47 3.80
C VAL A 173 6.38 -7.73 5.31
N GLY A 174 7.34 -7.31 6.13
CA GLY A 174 7.27 -7.46 7.59
C GLY A 174 6.09 -6.71 8.21
N ILE A 175 5.82 -5.46 7.76
CA ILE A 175 4.70 -4.67 8.26
C ILE A 175 3.37 -5.27 7.86
N VAL A 176 3.20 -5.64 6.58
CA VAL A 176 1.93 -6.23 6.09
C VAL A 176 1.66 -7.58 6.76
N GLU A 177 2.70 -8.39 7.01
CA GLU A 177 2.58 -9.65 7.74
C GLU A 177 2.21 -9.43 9.21
N GLY A 178 2.88 -8.47 9.88
CA GLY A 178 2.76 -8.24 11.31
C GLY A 178 1.57 -7.36 11.71
N ALA A 179 0.97 -6.60 10.82
CA ALA A 179 -0.12 -5.71 11.17
C ALA A 179 -1.40 -6.45 11.57
N LYS A 180 -2.07 -5.95 12.62
CA LYS A 180 -3.28 -6.56 13.18
C LYS A 180 -4.53 -6.18 12.38
N GLY A 181 -5.43 -7.14 12.23
CA GLY A 181 -6.77 -6.93 11.67
C GLY A 181 -6.74 -6.21 10.32
N THR A 182 -7.56 -5.18 10.21
CA THR A 182 -7.73 -4.35 9.01
C THR A 182 -6.56 -3.38 8.78
N LEU A 183 -5.72 -3.15 9.77
CA LEU A 183 -4.60 -2.21 9.69
C LEU A 183 -3.56 -2.59 8.63
N SER A 184 -3.42 -3.89 8.29
CA SER A 184 -2.54 -4.33 7.21
C SER A 184 -2.91 -3.74 5.85
N SER A 185 -4.21 -3.59 5.56
CA SER A 185 -4.70 -2.91 4.35
C SER A 185 -4.29 -1.43 4.32
N PHE A 186 -4.44 -0.73 5.44
CA PHE A 186 -4.06 0.67 5.56
C PHE A 186 -2.55 0.88 5.40
N TRP A 187 -1.73 0.02 6.01
CA TRP A 187 -0.28 0.06 5.86
C TRP A 187 0.17 -0.05 4.40
N ILE A 188 -0.50 -0.88 3.58
CA ILE A 188 -0.19 -0.95 2.15
C ILE A 188 -0.34 0.42 1.51
N VAL A 189 -1.47 1.10 1.72
CA VAL A 189 -1.75 2.40 1.09
C VAL A 189 -0.80 3.49 1.58
N VAL A 190 -0.60 3.62 2.90
CA VAL A 190 0.30 4.64 3.47
C VAL A 190 1.73 4.44 3.00
N TRP A 191 2.20 3.19 3.03
CA TRP A 191 3.56 2.84 2.64
C TRP A 191 3.83 3.21 1.18
N LEU A 192 2.92 2.82 0.29
CA LEU A 192 3.05 3.12 -1.13
C LEU A 192 2.87 4.61 -1.43
N ALA A 193 1.95 5.29 -0.77
CA ALA A 193 1.77 6.74 -0.96
C ALA A 193 3.03 7.52 -0.59
N ILE A 194 3.69 7.18 0.54
CA ILE A 194 4.98 7.78 0.91
C ILE A 194 6.05 7.48 -0.15
N GLY A 195 6.15 6.23 -0.61
CA GLY A 195 7.11 5.84 -1.63
C GLY A 195 6.92 6.55 -2.96
N LEU A 196 5.67 6.72 -3.39
CA LEU A 196 5.34 7.48 -4.61
C LEU A 196 5.69 8.96 -4.45
N GLY A 197 5.44 9.55 -3.28
CA GLY A 197 5.86 10.92 -2.94
C GLY A 197 7.38 11.07 -2.97
N GLU A 198 8.13 10.15 -2.35
CA GLU A 198 9.60 10.17 -2.38
C GLU A 198 10.14 10.04 -3.81
N LEU A 199 9.59 9.11 -4.60
CA LEU A 199 10.01 8.94 -6.00
C LEU A 199 9.70 10.18 -6.83
N ASN A 200 8.53 10.83 -6.61
CA ASN A 200 8.16 12.07 -7.29
C ASN A 200 9.18 13.19 -7.04
N THR A 201 9.73 13.28 -5.83
CA THR A 201 10.71 14.33 -5.50
C THR A 201 12.08 14.13 -6.16
N ILE A 202 12.51 12.88 -6.38
CA ILE A 202 13.85 12.56 -6.90
C ILE A 202 13.86 12.20 -8.38
N TYR A 203 12.70 11.92 -8.99
CA TYR A 203 12.61 11.40 -10.35
C TYR A 203 13.40 12.24 -11.38
N SER A 204 13.28 13.56 -11.30
CA SER A 204 13.97 14.49 -12.22
C SER A 204 15.51 14.51 -12.05
N SER A 205 16.02 14.02 -10.93
CA SER A 205 17.46 13.97 -10.61
C SER A 205 18.10 12.63 -10.98
N LEU A 206 17.30 11.63 -11.38
CA LEU A 206 17.82 10.31 -11.74
C LEU A 206 18.46 10.32 -13.12
N SER A 207 19.72 9.88 -13.19
CA SER A 207 20.42 9.74 -14.47
C SER A 207 19.90 8.53 -15.27
N ALA A 208 20.09 8.56 -16.60
CA ALA A 208 19.73 7.44 -17.47
C ALA A 208 20.41 6.11 -17.07
N GLU A 209 21.64 6.20 -16.56
CA GLU A 209 22.39 5.04 -16.07
C GLU A 209 21.75 4.44 -14.80
N MET A 210 21.34 5.30 -13.86
CA MET A 210 20.62 4.86 -12.66
C MET A 210 19.29 4.20 -13.03
N LEU A 211 18.50 4.80 -13.91
CA LEU A 211 17.25 4.24 -14.40
C LEU A 211 17.47 2.88 -15.06
N TRP A 212 18.57 2.70 -15.77
CA TRP A 212 18.94 1.41 -16.35
C TRP A 212 19.21 0.33 -15.30
N VAL A 213 20.01 0.62 -14.29
CA VAL A 213 20.31 -0.30 -13.19
C VAL A 213 19.03 -0.65 -12.42
N ILE A 214 18.19 0.34 -12.14
CA ILE A 214 16.90 0.17 -11.46
C ILE A 214 15.97 -0.74 -12.28
N SER A 215 15.93 -0.58 -13.61
CA SER A 215 15.11 -1.43 -14.48
C SER A 215 15.55 -2.90 -14.45
N LEU A 216 16.86 -3.17 -14.36
CA LEU A 216 17.37 -4.54 -14.19
C LEU A 216 16.98 -5.13 -12.82
N LEU A 217 17.11 -4.35 -11.76
CA LEU A 217 16.65 -4.76 -10.43
C LEU A 217 15.13 -5.01 -10.41
N ALA A 218 14.36 -4.17 -11.11
CA ALA A 218 12.92 -4.33 -11.25
C ALA A 218 12.54 -5.63 -11.96
N LEU A 219 13.28 -6.00 -13.02
CA LEU A 219 13.09 -7.28 -13.71
C LEU A 219 13.31 -8.47 -12.77
N VAL A 220 14.42 -8.47 -12.03
CA VAL A 220 14.72 -9.52 -11.03
C VAL A 220 13.65 -9.55 -9.94
N SER A 221 13.23 -8.38 -9.47
CA SER A 221 12.18 -8.25 -8.46
C SER A 221 10.84 -8.78 -8.95
N ALA A 222 10.46 -8.49 -10.20
CA ALA A 222 9.22 -8.97 -10.82
C ALA A 222 9.17 -10.51 -10.84
N PHE A 223 10.24 -11.15 -11.27
CA PHE A 223 10.33 -12.63 -11.28
C PHE A 223 10.30 -13.21 -9.86
N TYR A 224 11.15 -12.70 -8.97
CA TYR A 224 11.24 -13.18 -7.60
C TYR A 224 9.89 -13.05 -6.87
N ALA A 225 9.27 -11.87 -6.92
CA ALA A 225 8.06 -11.59 -6.18
C ALA A 225 6.84 -12.36 -6.75
N SER A 226 6.75 -12.56 -8.06
CA SER A 226 5.71 -13.37 -8.69
C SER A 226 5.82 -14.84 -8.29
N LEU A 227 7.04 -15.40 -8.30
CA LEU A 227 7.29 -16.77 -7.82
C LEU A 227 7.05 -16.89 -6.31
N ALA A 228 7.46 -15.90 -5.53
CA ALA A 228 7.18 -15.85 -4.11
C ALA A 228 5.68 -15.84 -3.81
N ALA A 229 4.90 -15.03 -4.55
CA ALA A 229 3.44 -14.99 -4.42
C ALA A 229 2.80 -16.36 -4.71
N LEU A 230 3.21 -17.06 -5.77
CA LEU A 230 2.73 -18.40 -6.09
C LEU A 230 2.97 -19.43 -4.96
N GLY A 231 4.08 -19.30 -4.25
CA GLY A 231 4.45 -20.20 -3.15
C GLY A 231 3.81 -19.89 -1.81
N GLN A 232 3.20 -18.68 -1.65
CA GLN A 232 2.67 -18.26 -0.36
C GLN A 232 1.28 -18.85 -0.07
N LYS A 233 1.17 -19.37 1.15
CA LYS A 233 -0.12 -19.87 1.68
C LYS A 233 -0.78 -18.88 2.65
N GLN A 234 -0.01 -18.02 3.29
CA GLN A 234 -0.52 -16.99 4.19
C GLN A 234 -1.01 -15.78 3.39
N SER A 235 -2.25 -15.34 3.61
CA SER A 235 -2.88 -14.26 2.84
C SER A 235 -2.07 -12.95 2.86
N ASN A 236 -1.57 -12.54 4.03
CA ASN A 236 -0.82 -11.28 4.13
C ASN A 236 0.52 -11.34 3.38
N LEU A 237 1.24 -12.47 3.47
CA LEU A 237 2.50 -12.66 2.74
C LEU A 237 2.28 -12.77 1.23
N PHE A 238 1.19 -13.43 0.83
CA PHE A 238 0.75 -13.48 -0.56
C PHE A 238 0.52 -12.08 -1.14
N ILE A 239 -0.28 -11.26 -0.44
CA ILE A 239 -0.61 -9.90 -0.87
C ILE A 239 0.63 -9.01 -0.90
N ALA A 240 1.49 -9.11 0.13
CA ALA A 240 2.75 -8.37 0.15
C ALA A 240 3.64 -8.72 -1.04
N SER A 241 3.79 -10.02 -1.37
CA SER A 241 4.59 -10.47 -2.53
C SER A 241 3.95 -10.02 -3.85
N ALA A 242 2.62 -10.12 -3.98
CA ALA A 242 1.89 -9.62 -5.13
C ALA A 242 2.09 -8.11 -5.32
N THR A 243 2.04 -7.33 -4.23
CA THR A 243 2.27 -5.89 -4.26
C THR A 243 3.68 -5.57 -4.77
N VAL A 244 4.71 -6.27 -4.28
CA VAL A 244 6.10 -6.11 -4.76
C VAL A 244 6.21 -6.43 -6.27
N ALA A 245 5.53 -7.48 -6.74
CA ALA A 245 5.52 -7.83 -8.16
C ALA A 245 4.92 -6.70 -9.02
N TYR A 246 3.74 -6.18 -8.65
CA TYR A 246 3.10 -5.08 -9.38
C TYR A 246 3.93 -3.79 -9.34
N LEU A 247 4.54 -3.46 -8.20
CA LEU A 247 5.37 -2.25 -8.07
C LEU A 247 6.68 -2.32 -8.84
N SER A 248 7.17 -3.52 -9.14
CA SER A 248 8.30 -3.68 -10.04
C SER A 248 8.03 -3.06 -11.42
N LEU A 249 6.76 -3.03 -11.87
CA LEU A 249 6.38 -2.35 -13.12
C LEU A 249 6.57 -0.83 -13.00
N VAL A 250 6.28 -0.21 -11.86
CA VAL A 250 6.53 1.23 -11.65
C VAL A 250 7.99 1.54 -11.96
N TRP A 251 8.90 0.82 -11.34
CA TRP A 251 10.34 1.03 -11.50
C TRP A 251 10.85 0.73 -12.92
N GLY A 252 10.33 -0.32 -13.54
CA GLY A 252 10.73 -0.69 -14.90
C GLY A 252 10.25 0.29 -15.95
N LEU A 253 9.04 0.82 -15.77
CA LEU A 253 8.43 1.76 -16.70
C LEU A 253 9.05 3.16 -16.65
N LEU A 254 9.73 3.54 -15.54
CA LEU A 254 10.42 4.83 -15.44
C LEU A 254 11.42 5.09 -16.58
N ASN A 255 12.01 4.04 -17.13
CA ASN A 255 12.99 4.14 -18.19
C ASN A 255 12.37 4.30 -19.59
N VAL A 256 11.08 3.98 -19.72
CA VAL A 256 10.35 3.99 -21.00
C VAL A 256 9.37 5.15 -21.09
N PHE A 257 8.64 5.41 -20.00
CA PHE A 257 7.64 6.47 -19.96
C PHE A 257 8.19 7.70 -19.26
N PRO A 258 8.31 8.85 -19.96
CA PRO A 258 8.62 10.13 -19.33
C PRO A 258 7.45 10.58 -18.43
N ARG A 259 7.70 11.60 -17.60
CA ARG A 259 6.68 12.24 -16.76
C ARG A 259 6.02 11.28 -15.76
N PHE A 260 6.85 10.67 -14.91
CA PHE A 260 6.41 9.75 -13.85
C PHE A 260 5.16 10.23 -13.07
N PRO A 261 5.01 11.51 -12.66
CA PRO A 261 3.85 11.93 -11.87
C PRO A 261 2.51 11.66 -12.55
N GLU A 262 2.47 11.77 -13.87
CA GLU A 262 1.22 11.67 -14.63
C GLU A 262 0.63 10.26 -14.65
N TRP A 263 1.43 9.21 -14.66
CA TRP A 263 0.96 7.83 -14.73
C TRP A 263 1.33 6.99 -13.50
N GLY A 264 2.53 7.21 -12.95
CA GLY A 264 3.09 6.33 -11.93
C GLY A 264 2.39 6.44 -10.59
N ILE A 265 1.98 7.66 -10.21
CA ILE A 265 1.23 7.91 -8.97
C ILE A 265 -0.15 7.27 -9.06
N ALA A 266 -0.86 7.47 -10.17
CA ALA A 266 -2.17 6.86 -10.40
C ALA A 266 -2.11 5.34 -10.38
N PHE A 267 -1.15 4.76 -11.10
CA PHE A 267 -0.94 3.31 -11.12
C PHE A 267 -0.59 2.76 -9.74
N GLY A 268 0.35 3.38 -9.03
CA GLY A 268 0.77 2.94 -7.70
C GLY A 268 -0.37 2.98 -6.68
N ILE A 269 -1.22 4.01 -6.70
CA ILE A 269 -2.41 4.11 -5.84
C ILE A 269 -3.48 3.09 -6.24
N ALA A 270 -3.69 2.84 -7.54
CA ALA A 270 -4.59 1.77 -7.99
C ALA A 270 -4.13 0.40 -7.46
N VAL A 271 -2.84 0.09 -7.55
CA VAL A 271 -2.25 -1.11 -6.95
C VAL A 271 -2.50 -1.16 -5.44
N ALA A 272 -2.27 -0.04 -4.73
CA ALA A 272 -2.48 0.05 -3.28
C ALA A 272 -3.93 -0.22 -2.88
N PHE A 273 -4.90 0.36 -3.58
CA PHE A 273 -6.32 0.17 -3.28
C PHE A 273 -6.82 -1.23 -3.61
N VAL A 274 -6.41 -1.80 -4.74
CA VAL A 274 -6.86 -3.13 -5.15
C VAL A 274 -6.28 -4.21 -4.23
N LEU A 275 -4.96 -4.21 -4.02
CA LEU A 275 -4.31 -5.20 -3.16
C LEU A 275 -4.61 -4.93 -1.68
N GLY A 276 -4.74 -3.68 -1.28
CA GLY A 276 -5.28 -3.29 0.03
C GLY A 276 -6.71 -3.78 0.23
N GLY A 277 -7.58 -3.67 -0.78
CA GLY A 277 -8.94 -4.21 -0.75
C GLY A 277 -8.98 -5.73 -0.59
N ILE A 278 -8.13 -6.47 -1.32
CA ILE A 278 -8.00 -7.93 -1.14
C ILE A 278 -7.50 -8.24 0.28
N CYS A 279 -6.52 -7.47 0.79
CA CYS A 279 -6.03 -7.60 2.16
C CYS A 279 -7.15 -7.38 3.19
N LEU A 280 -7.98 -6.37 2.96
CA LEU A 280 -9.12 -6.05 3.81
C LEU A 280 -10.16 -7.20 3.82
N LEU A 281 -10.48 -7.80 2.67
CA LEU A 281 -11.35 -8.97 2.57
C LEU A 281 -10.82 -10.15 3.40
N PHE A 282 -9.53 -10.48 3.26
CA PHE A 282 -8.94 -11.55 4.06
C PHE A 282 -8.89 -11.21 5.56
N SER A 283 -8.78 -9.94 5.92
CA SER A 283 -8.81 -9.55 7.33
C SER A 283 -10.19 -9.80 7.97
N PHE A 284 -11.29 -9.65 7.23
CA PHE A 284 -12.64 -10.00 7.72
C PHE A 284 -12.81 -11.52 7.92
N ILE A 285 -12.30 -12.32 6.99
CA ILE A 285 -12.29 -13.79 7.15
C ILE A 285 -11.45 -14.19 8.36
N ARG A 286 -10.30 -13.59 8.55
CA ARG A 286 -9.43 -13.84 9.71
C ARG A 286 -10.09 -13.47 11.03
N GLN A 287 -10.76 -12.33 11.09
CA GLN A 287 -11.46 -11.90 12.32
C GLN A 287 -12.61 -12.83 12.69
N ARG A 288 -13.36 -13.35 11.71
CA ARG A 288 -14.52 -14.23 11.94
C ARG A 288 -14.14 -15.68 12.21
N TYR A 289 -13.17 -16.21 11.47
CA TYR A 289 -12.86 -17.64 11.46
C TYR A 289 -11.46 -17.97 12.00
N GLY A 290 -10.64 -16.96 12.33
CA GLY A 290 -9.29 -17.15 12.85
C GLY A 290 -8.28 -17.66 11.81
N TRP A 291 -8.64 -17.79 10.53
CA TRP A 291 -7.80 -18.45 9.53
C TRP A 291 -7.10 -17.45 8.61
N GLN A 292 -5.78 -17.65 8.47
CA GLN A 292 -4.90 -16.82 7.66
C GLN A 292 -4.43 -17.51 6.37
N THR A 293 -4.76 -18.80 6.20
CA THR A 293 -4.24 -19.62 5.11
C THR A 293 -5.22 -19.68 3.96
N ILE A 294 -4.77 -19.30 2.77
CA ILE A 294 -5.53 -19.39 1.52
C ILE A 294 -5.91 -20.85 1.28
N GLY A 295 -7.13 -21.11 0.86
CA GLY A 295 -7.64 -22.47 0.58
C GLY A 295 -8.08 -23.28 1.80
N LYS A 296 -7.95 -22.74 3.03
CA LYS A 296 -8.51 -23.40 4.22
C LYS A 296 -10.02 -23.38 4.28
N LEU A 297 -10.65 -22.34 3.72
CA LEU A 297 -12.10 -22.21 3.51
C LEU A 297 -12.36 -22.06 2.01
N PRO A 298 -12.50 -23.17 1.26
CA PRO A 298 -12.88 -23.09 -0.14
C PRO A 298 -14.39 -22.82 -0.28
N GLY A 299 -14.81 -22.34 -1.46
CA GLY A 299 -16.21 -22.21 -1.79
C GLY A 299 -16.97 -21.11 -1.04
N LEU A 300 -16.26 -20.05 -0.61
CA LEU A 300 -16.90 -18.96 0.14
C LEU A 300 -17.90 -18.14 -0.70
N GLY A 301 -17.80 -18.19 -2.02
CA GLY A 301 -18.70 -17.42 -2.89
C GLY A 301 -20.17 -17.80 -2.80
N ASP A 302 -20.44 -19.06 -2.49
CA ASP A 302 -21.82 -19.59 -2.40
C ASP A 302 -22.50 -19.17 -1.09
N PRO A 303 -21.95 -19.48 0.10
CA PRO A 303 -22.53 -19.04 1.36
C PRO A 303 -22.32 -17.56 1.70
N MET A 304 -21.41 -16.88 1.01
CA MET A 304 -21.04 -15.48 1.24
C MET A 304 -21.00 -14.70 -0.10
N PRO A 305 -22.15 -14.43 -0.74
CA PRO A 305 -22.22 -13.86 -2.07
C PRO A 305 -21.58 -12.45 -2.17
N ARG A 306 -21.70 -11.60 -1.13
CA ARG A 306 -21.03 -10.28 -1.13
C ARG A 306 -19.51 -10.42 -1.10
N PHE A 307 -19.00 -11.36 -0.32
CA PHE A 307 -17.55 -11.66 -0.30
C PHE A 307 -17.11 -12.18 -1.68
N GLY A 308 -17.79 -13.17 -2.24
CA GLY A 308 -17.47 -13.75 -3.55
C GLY A 308 -17.47 -12.70 -4.65
N THR A 309 -18.50 -11.87 -4.72
CA THR A 309 -18.63 -10.79 -5.69
C THR A 309 -17.48 -9.77 -5.55
N SER A 310 -17.21 -9.29 -4.33
CA SER A 310 -16.11 -8.36 -4.06
C SER A 310 -14.76 -8.92 -4.46
N MET A 311 -14.50 -10.21 -4.16
CA MET A 311 -13.26 -10.88 -4.51
C MET A 311 -13.08 -10.97 -6.02
N VAL A 312 -14.14 -11.36 -6.76
CA VAL A 312 -14.12 -11.44 -8.22
C VAL A 312 -13.82 -10.07 -8.83
N PHE A 313 -14.49 -9.01 -8.38
CA PHE A 313 -14.25 -7.66 -8.90
C PHE A 313 -12.82 -7.18 -8.63
N LEU A 314 -12.31 -7.33 -7.40
CA LEU A 314 -10.95 -6.92 -7.05
C LEU A 314 -9.90 -7.70 -7.83
N VAL A 315 -10.06 -9.02 -7.97
CA VAL A 315 -9.15 -9.85 -8.76
C VAL A 315 -9.21 -9.47 -10.24
N SER A 316 -10.41 -9.30 -10.80
CA SER A 316 -10.55 -8.86 -12.18
C SER A 316 -9.86 -7.52 -12.42
N PHE A 317 -10.05 -6.56 -11.50
CA PHE A 317 -9.39 -5.26 -11.59
C PHE A 317 -7.86 -5.39 -11.48
N ALA A 318 -7.37 -6.24 -10.55
CA ALA A 318 -5.94 -6.52 -10.42
C ALA A 318 -5.32 -7.07 -11.71
N LEU A 319 -6.04 -7.94 -12.43
CA LEU A 319 -5.59 -8.48 -13.72
C LEU A 319 -5.44 -7.40 -14.81
N PHE A 320 -6.25 -6.34 -14.75
CA PHE A 320 -6.16 -5.22 -15.68
C PHE A 320 -5.14 -4.14 -15.26
N LEU A 321 -4.70 -4.11 -13.99
CA LEU A 321 -3.74 -3.11 -13.52
C LEU A 321 -2.50 -2.95 -14.39
N PRO A 322 -1.82 -4.02 -14.88
CA PRO A 322 -0.64 -3.86 -15.71
C PRO A 322 -0.90 -3.14 -17.05
N THR A 323 -2.15 -3.07 -17.48
CA THR A 323 -2.52 -2.34 -18.70
C THR A 323 -2.71 -0.83 -18.48
N PHE A 324 -2.87 -0.36 -17.24
CA PHE A 324 -3.09 1.05 -16.91
C PHE A 324 -1.98 1.97 -17.38
N PRO A 325 -0.68 1.67 -17.12
CA PRO A 325 0.39 2.49 -17.64
C PRO A 325 0.42 2.54 -19.16
N ALA A 326 0.00 1.45 -19.82
CA ALA A 326 -0.09 1.43 -21.28
C ALA A 326 -1.22 2.32 -21.78
N VAL A 327 -2.36 2.37 -21.11
CA VAL A 327 -3.51 3.20 -21.50
C VAL A 327 -3.25 4.67 -21.21
N SER A 328 -2.78 5.03 -20.02
CA SER A 328 -2.42 6.41 -19.66
C SER A 328 -1.16 6.89 -20.37
N GLY A 329 -0.22 6.00 -20.64
CA GLY A 329 1.02 6.29 -21.36
C GLY A 329 0.89 6.30 -22.89
N LEU A 330 -0.21 5.81 -23.50
CA LEU A 330 -0.39 5.80 -24.96
C LEU A 330 -0.33 7.21 -25.57
N GLY A 331 -0.78 8.23 -24.84
CA GLY A 331 -0.63 9.63 -25.23
C GLY A 331 0.78 10.20 -25.02
N LEU A 332 1.61 9.51 -24.24
CA LEU A 332 2.97 9.94 -23.86
C LEU A 332 4.06 9.10 -24.54
N MET A 333 3.69 8.05 -25.30
CA MET A 333 4.67 7.25 -26.00
C MET A 333 5.48 8.13 -26.96
N PRO A 334 6.77 8.35 -26.70
CA PRO A 334 7.67 8.71 -27.77
C PRO A 334 7.62 7.57 -28.79
N THR A 335 7.97 7.81 -30.03
CA THR A 335 8.17 6.76 -31.03
C THR A 335 9.22 5.78 -30.49
N VAL A 336 8.73 4.78 -29.74
CA VAL A 336 9.61 3.80 -29.08
C VAL A 336 10.14 2.89 -30.18
N ASP A 337 11.44 2.94 -30.40
CA ASP A 337 12.07 1.96 -31.27
C ASP A 337 11.98 0.59 -30.55
N VAL A 338 11.20 -0.33 -31.12
CA VAL A 338 11.01 -1.70 -30.59
C VAL A 338 12.34 -2.45 -30.45
N LYS A 339 13.40 -1.98 -31.13
CA LYS A 339 14.75 -2.51 -31.03
C LYS A 339 15.53 -1.96 -29.83
N ASP A 340 14.99 -0.95 -29.12
CA ASP A 340 15.66 -0.45 -27.92
C ASP A 340 15.62 -1.54 -26.83
N ILE A 341 16.80 -1.90 -26.35
CA ILE A 341 16.99 -2.87 -25.25
C ILE A 341 16.16 -2.51 -24.01
N LYS A 342 15.92 -1.22 -23.77
CA LYS A 342 15.09 -0.73 -22.68
C LYS A 342 13.64 -1.19 -22.80
N PHE A 343 13.10 -1.11 -24.01
CA PHE A 343 11.76 -1.61 -24.32
C PHE A 343 11.68 -3.12 -24.12
N ILE A 344 12.67 -3.86 -24.58
CA ILE A 344 12.73 -5.33 -24.44
C ILE A 344 12.72 -5.73 -22.97
N ILE A 345 13.54 -5.10 -22.12
CA ILE A 345 13.58 -5.41 -20.68
C ILE A 345 12.24 -5.09 -20.01
N THR A 346 11.66 -3.94 -20.31
CA THR A 346 10.35 -3.57 -19.78
C THR A 346 9.27 -4.55 -20.21
N PHE A 347 9.27 -4.96 -21.49
CA PHE A 347 8.35 -5.97 -21.98
C PHE A 347 8.55 -7.32 -21.27
N LEU A 348 9.77 -7.73 -21.03
CA LEU A 348 10.08 -8.95 -20.28
C LEU A 348 9.56 -8.89 -18.82
N MET A 349 9.42 -7.72 -18.20
CA MET A 349 8.82 -7.58 -16.89
C MET A 349 7.30 -7.80 -16.88
N PHE A 350 6.61 -7.50 -17.99
CA PHE A 350 5.18 -7.77 -18.06
C PHE A 350 4.87 -9.27 -17.99
N ILE A 351 5.76 -10.13 -18.49
CA ILE A 351 5.55 -11.58 -18.47
C ILE A 351 5.34 -12.10 -17.03
N PRO A 352 6.27 -11.94 -16.07
CA PRO A 352 6.07 -12.45 -14.71
C PRO A 352 4.98 -11.71 -13.94
N VAL A 353 4.77 -10.43 -14.19
CA VAL A 353 3.76 -9.66 -13.46
C VAL A 353 2.37 -9.91 -14.01
N TRP A 354 2.16 -9.90 -15.31
CA TRP A 354 0.84 -10.09 -15.90
C TRP A 354 0.43 -11.57 -15.96
N LEU A 355 1.27 -12.43 -16.55
CA LEU A 355 0.98 -13.86 -16.61
C LEU A 355 1.11 -14.52 -15.23
N GLY A 356 2.16 -14.19 -14.48
CA GLY A 356 2.33 -14.65 -13.11
C GLY A 356 1.23 -14.12 -12.20
N GLY A 357 0.90 -12.82 -12.32
CA GLY A 357 -0.21 -12.16 -11.62
C GLY A 357 -1.54 -12.83 -11.91
N GLY A 358 -1.82 -13.10 -13.18
CA GLY A 358 -2.99 -13.86 -13.60
C GLY A 358 -3.04 -15.23 -12.91
N TRP A 359 -1.93 -15.95 -12.92
CA TRP A 359 -1.86 -17.28 -12.30
C TRP A 359 -2.11 -17.22 -10.78
N PHE A 360 -1.31 -16.45 -10.02
CA PHE A 360 -1.42 -16.49 -8.57
C PHE A 360 -2.74 -15.87 -8.06
N LEU A 361 -3.28 -14.83 -8.72
CA LEU A 361 -4.57 -14.24 -8.35
C LEU A 361 -5.74 -15.17 -8.67
N LEU A 362 -5.76 -15.78 -9.85
CA LEU A 362 -6.80 -16.73 -10.22
C LEU A 362 -6.74 -18.00 -9.37
N GLN A 363 -5.54 -18.48 -9.01
CA GLN A 363 -5.37 -19.59 -8.09
C GLN A 363 -5.91 -19.24 -6.69
N MET A 364 -5.62 -18.05 -6.18
CA MET A 364 -6.16 -17.56 -4.91
C MET A 364 -7.69 -17.46 -4.98
N LEU A 365 -8.25 -16.87 -6.06
CA LEU A 365 -9.68 -16.76 -6.25
C LEU A 365 -10.35 -18.15 -6.30
N HIS A 366 -9.77 -19.08 -7.06
CA HIS A 366 -10.28 -20.45 -7.15
C HIS A 366 -10.27 -21.16 -5.80
N GLN A 367 -9.18 -21.00 -5.03
CA GLN A 367 -9.04 -21.66 -3.73
C GLN A 367 -9.91 -21.05 -2.62
N THR A 368 -10.42 -19.83 -2.80
CA THR A 368 -11.21 -19.14 -1.77
C THR A 368 -12.68 -19.01 -2.14
N ALA A 369 -12.99 -18.45 -3.32
CA ALA A 369 -14.36 -18.14 -3.71
C ALA A 369 -15.07 -19.34 -4.35
N PHE A 370 -14.35 -20.18 -5.09
CA PHE A 370 -14.93 -21.32 -5.82
C PHE A 370 -14.68 -22.66 -5.10
N GLY A 371 -15.48 -23.65 -5.45
CA GLY A 371 -15.46 -24.98 -4.86
C GLY A 371 -16.65 -25.25 -3.94
N THR A 372 -16.60 -26.36 -3.23
CA THR A 372 -17.66 -26.72 -2.26
C THR A 372 -17.36 -26.13 -0.89
N ALA A 373 -18.30 -25.40 -0.34
CA ALA A 373 -18.18 -24.84 1.00
C ALA A 373 -18.09 -25.96 2.05
N ARG A 374 -17.30 -25.73 3.09
CA ARG A 374 -17.08 -26.71 4.16
C ARG A 374 -18.34 -26.87 4.99
N SER A 375 -18.81 -28.10 5.17
CA SER A 375 -19.94 -28.41 6.05
C SER A 375 -19.57 -28.14 7.52
N GLY A 376 -20.54 -27.63 8.30
CA GLY A 376 -20.36 -27.41 9.75
C GLY A 376 -19.72 -26.09 10.16
N VAL A 377 -19.44 -25.18 9.21
CA VAL A 377 -18.99 -23.81 9.51
C VAL A 377 -20.19 -22.86 9.41
N PRO A 378 -20.50 -22.08 10.46
CA PRO A 378 -21.56 -21.05 10.38
C PRO A 378 -21.03 -19.85 9.56
N TYR A 379 -21.36 -19.82 8.27
CA TYR A 379 -20.93 -18.73 7.40
C TYR A 379 -21.76 -17.46 7.65
N THR A 380 -21.09 -16.33 7.78
CA THR A 380 -21.69 -14.99 7.85
C THR A 380 -21.07 -14.11 6.77
N ASP A 381 -21.91 -13.63 5.85
CA ASP A 381 -21.47 -12.79 4.73
C ASP A 381 -20.96 -11.42 5.19
N LEU A 382 -20.37 -10.66 4.28
CA LEU A 382 -19.90 -9.31 4.55
C LEU A 382 -21.05 -8.41 5.01
N ARG A 383 -20.79 -7.63 6.04
CA ARG A 383 -21.72 -6.60 6.49
C ARG A 383 -21.75 -5.46 5.48
N VAL A 384 -22.82 -4.67 5.55
CA VAL A 384 -22.99 -3.53 4.65
C VAL A 384 -21.79 -2.56 4.75
N THR A 385 -21.30 -2.30 5.96
CA THR A 385 -20.13 -1.41 6.17
C THR A 385 -18.84 -1.94 5.55
N GLU A 386 -18.61 -3.25 5.64
CA GLU A 386 -17.45 -3.91 5.03
C GLU A 386 -17.56 -3.91 3.50
N TYR A 387 -18.75 -4.23 2.98
CA TYR A 387 -18.99 -4.22 1.53
C TYR A 387 -18.83 -2.81 0.94
N VAL A 388 -19.37 -1.78 1.62
CA VAL A 388 -19.21 -0.38 1.22
C VAL A 388 -17.74 0.05 1.25
N ALA A 389 -16.98 -0.31 2.29
CA ALA A 389 -15.56 0.01 2.37
C ALA A 389 -14.76 -0.56 1.18
N ILE A 390 -15.02 -1.83 0.81
CA ILE A 390 -14.41 -2.46 -0.37
C ILE A 390 -14.82 -1.75 -1.66
N THR A 391 -16.10 -1.41 -1.79
CA THR A 391 -16.61 -0.71 -2.98
C THR A 391 -15.98 0.67 -3.12
N VAL A 392 -15.79 1.40 -2.02
CA VAL A 392 -15.11 2.70 -2.01
C VAL A 392 -13.65 2.59 -2.43
N LEU A 393 -12.92 1.57 -1.96
CA LEU A 393 -11.53 1.33 -2.41
C LEU A 393 -11.48 1.00 -3.91
N LEU A 394 -12.42 0.18 -4.41
CA LEU A 394 -12.49 -0.16 -5.83
C LEU A 394 -12.84 1.06 -6.69
N LEU A 395 -13.77 1.90 -6.24
CA LEU A 395 -14.07 3.17 -6.91
C LEU A 395 -12.87 4.12 -6.89
N GLY A 396 -12.14 4.18 -5.78
CA GLY A 396 -10.89 4.94 -5.68
C GLY A 396 -9.83 4.45 -6.67
N ALA A 397 -9.68 3.14 -6.83
CA ALA A 397 -8.78 2.55 -7.83
C ALA A 397 -9.22 2.87 -9.26
N THR A 398 -10.53 2.82 -9.55
CA THR A 398 -11.07 3.19 -10.86
C THR A 398 -10.85 4.67 -11.17
N TYR A 399 -11.12 5.53 -10.18
CA TYR A 399 -10.91 6.96 -10.31
C TYR A 399 -9.44 7.31 -10.56
N SER A 400 -8.50 6.66 -9.87
CA SER A 400 -7.07 6.85 -10.11
C SER A 400 -6.67 6.50 -11.56
N GLY A 401 -7.30 5.48 -12.17
CA GLY A 401 -7.03 5.09 -13.56
C GLY A 401 -7.66 5.99 -14.63
N ILE A 402 -8.68 6.79 -14.26
CA ILE A 402 -9.39 7.69 -15.20
C ILE A 402 -8.78 9.10 -15.21
N LEU A 403 -8.23 9.56 -14.07
CA LEU A 403 -7.73 10.93 -13.91
C LEU A 403 -6.45 11.24 -14.66
N TYR A 404 -5.69 10.24 -15.03
CA TYR A 404 -4.42 10.32 -15.71
C TYR A 404 -4.41 9.41 -16.95
#